data_9d8622fb5bf1dc4d9c2daa2ac1d49c32
#
_entry.id   9d8622fb5bf1dc4d9c2daa2ac1d49c32
#
_cell.length_a   1.000
_cell.length_b   1.000
_cell.length_c   1.000
_cell.angle_alpha   90.00
_cell.angle_beta   90.00
_cell.angle_gamma   90.00
#
_symmetry.space_group_name_H-M   'P 1'
#
loop_
_entity.id
_entity.type
_entity.pdbx_description
1 polymer ?
#
loop_
_entity_poly.entity_id
_entity_poly.type
_entity_poly.pdbx_seq_one_letter_code
_entity_poly.pdbx_strand_id
1 'polypeptide(L)'
;MRQMESKNTTESQAEPVSEHRALLRSAWDQHLTRPAAAFSLAADALVQASQAGDAKTAAWAQLCKALSGYRWLEADAEHVHDDFARAAEAMASVYDMRGMRLAALAPAIIAGKRGQWQDALTQYEALIGTFDLNTLDADNFYPLLGLSTSYVYCGNLAEGLRFGYSGLHLSQQLGLAPQEVNMCLPLGVALMAARDAPEAANLFESAEQIAERIDSPMLLRTVRNNRAVALRRMGRLDEAESLVTKVLAEPCPMIGGTQFAHYSAAELYILRGRLDLAEAHLEAAHTTLRAKPLEPLDSAKLHFIAGLIASRRNHFPRAIEEFAQVDALLPTLSAWRFSDRAQVYDELAAAYAQQSMFEEAYGTQKKSSHDYLINVEVLNRVRHFSMQVRQEISRVRSELERESRQRLDLQDAHRKLREQAEHTAREAVYLREAATHDALTGLPNRRYLDETLPKMLRLGQQTATPLAIAFLDLDHFKLVNDRHGHAMGDEVLRGIGRVAPGFMRGSDLMGRYGGEEFCVALIGCGPAAAVKRICGLLDTVRQQEFKLGVDQIGDITFSAGIAVYPEDGVDLEALMATADRRLYKAKSSGRARVLCSDRDRNGELHTLAD
;
A
#
# COMPACT_ATOMS: atom_id res chain seq x y z
N MET A 1 -18.69 -37.74 -6.55
CA MET A 1 -17.80 -36.69 -7.05
C MET A 1 -17.48 -35.73 -5.92
N ARG A 2 -16.71 -36.18 -4.95
CA ARG A 2 -16.14 -35.36 -3.84
C ARG A 2 -14.93 -36.12 -3.32
N GLN A 3 -13.83 -36.01 -4.04
CA GLN A 3 -12.50 -36.48 -3.62
C GLN A 3 -11.53 -36.10 -4.75
N MET A 4 -11.17 -34.82 -4.84
CA MET A 4 -10.02 -34.33 -5.62
C MET A 4 -9.92 -32.80 -5.50
N GLU A 5 -9.85 -32.27 -4.27
CA GLU A 5 -9.43 -30.89 -4.01
C GLU A 5 -8.75 -30.84 -2.64
N SER A 6 -7.62 -31.46 -2.54
CA SER A 6 -6.68 -31.18 -1.46
C SER A 6 -5.32 -31.70 -1.86
N LYS A 7 -4.55 -30.89 -2.57
CA LYS A 7 -3.08 -30.89 -2.65
C LYS A 7 -2.69 -30.01 -3.84
N ASN A 8 -2.53 -28.74 -3.62
CA ASN A 8 -1.59 -27.89 -4.33
C ASN A 8 -1.58 -26.49 -3.69
N THR A 9 -1.25 -26.44 -2.41
CA THR A 9 -0.52 -25.32 -1.83
C THR A 9 0.96 -25.68 -1.94
N THR A 10 1.47 -25.66 -3.15
CA THR A 10 2.89 -25.45 -3.38
C THR A 10 3.16 -24.01 -2.95
N GLU A 11 3.71 -23.85 -1.75
CA GLU A 11 4.57 -22.71 -1.43
C GLU A 11 5.50 -22.55 -2.63
N SER A 12 5.32 -21.47 -3.38
CA SER A 12 6.29 -20.97 -4.33
C SER A 12 7.54 -20.67 -3.50
N GLN A 13 8.45 -21.63 -3.43
CA GLN A 13 9.83 -21.38 -3.04
C GLN A 13 10.33 -20.37 -4.07
N ALA A 14 10.41 -19.09 -3.66
CA ALA A 14 11.05 -18.06 -4.45
C ALA A 14 12.47 -18.59 -4.73
N GLU A 15 12.78 -18.85 -6.01
CA GLU A 15 14.14 -19.19 -6.43
C GLU A 15 15.09 -18.17 -5.81
N PRO A 16 16.22 -18.59 -5.22
CA PRO A 16 17.18 -17.67 -4.63
C PRO A 16 17.59 -16.67 -5.72
N VAL A 17 17.32 -15.39 -5.47
CA VAL A 17 17.67 -14.31 -6.42
C VAL A 17 19.16 -14.40 -6.65
N SER A 18 19.59 -14.62 -7.90
CA SER A 18 21.01 -14.72 -8.23
C SER A 18 21.74 -13.45 -7.80
N GLU A 19 23.00 -13.58 -7.35
CA GLU A 19 23.80 -12.48 -6.78
C GLU A 19 23.84 -11.26 -7.70
N HIS A 20 24.09 -11.47 -8.99
CA HIS A 20 24.11 -10.38 -9.99
C HIS A 20 22.78 -9.64 -10.15
N ARG A 21 21.63 -10.31 -9.97
CA ARG A 21 20.30 -9.67 -9.97
C ARG A 21 20.08 -8.84 -8.70
N ALA A 22 20.59 -9.31 -7.57
CA ALA A 22 20.55 -8.56 -6.32
C ALA A 22 21.40 -7.29 -6.40
N LEU A 23 22.62 -7.38 -6.96
CA LEU A 23 23.49 -6.24 -7.22
C LEU A 23 22.84 -5.21 -8.14
N LEU A 24 22.23 -5.66 -9.25
CA LEU A 24 21.52 -4.78 -10.18
C LEU A 24 20.36 -4.05 -9.49
N ARG A 25 19.56 -4.76 -8.69
CA ARG A 25 18.47 -4.13 -7.92
C ARG A 25 19.00 -3.06 -6.99
N SER A 26 20.05 -3.36 -6.23
CA SER A 26 20.70 -2.40 -5.33
C SER A 26 21.28 -1.20 -6.07
N ALA A 27 21.85 -1.40 -7.26
CA ALA A 27 22.33 -0.31 -8.11
C ALA A 27 21.19 0.61 -8.58
N TRP A 28 20.07 0.01 -9.03
CA TRP A 28 18.87 0.74 -9.48
C TRP A 28 18.24 1.54 -8.34
N ASP A 29 18.17 0.99 -7.13
CA ASP A 29 17.63 1.68 -5.96
C ASP A 29 18.47 2.91 -5.55
N GLN A 30 19.78 2.89 -5.88
CA GLN A 30 20.74 3.92 -5.47
C GLN A 30 21.12 4.91 -6.58
N HIS A 31 20.79 4.68 -7.85
CA HIS A 31 21.32 5.46 -8.99
C HIS A 31 20.98 6.96 -8.94
N LEU A 32 19.89 7.35 -8.28
CA LEU A 32 19.50 8.74 -8.11
C LEU A 32 20.01 9.37 -6.80
N THR A 33 20.37 8.58 -5.80
CA THR A 33 20.72 9.04 -4.45
C THR A 33 22.21 8.92 -4.15
N ARG A 34 22.84 7.85 -4.63
CA ARG A 34 24.27 7.52 -4.43
C ARG A 34 24.88 7.01 -5.73
N PRO A 35 24.98 7.85 -6.77
CA PRO A 35 25.33 7.41 -8.12
C PRO A 35 26.74 6.77 -8.22
N ALA A 36 27.69 7.16 -7.38
CA ALA A 36 29.00 6.51 -7.31
C ALA A 36 28.92 5.04 -6.89
N ALA A 37 28.18 4.76 -5.81
CA ALA A 37 27.96 3.40 -5.34
C ALA A 37 27.14 2.58 -6.36
N ALA A 38 26.10 3.19 -6.93
CA ALA A 38 25.29 2.56 -7.96
C ALA A 38 26.11 2.21 -9.22
N PHE A 39 27.04 3.07 -9.63
CA PHE A 39 27.93 2.81 -10.75
C PHE A 39 28.81 1.57 -10.49
N SER A 40 29.44 1.47 -9.32
CA SER A 40 30.25 0.28 -8.95
C SER A 40 29.40 -0.98 -8.89
N LEU A 41 28.25 -0.95 -8.22
CA LEU A 41 27.32 -2.09 -8.13
C LEU A 41 26.83 -2.54 -9.51
N ALA A 42 26.53 -1.59 -10.40
CA ALA A 42 26.11 -1.89 -11.76
C ALA A 42 27.25 -2.50 -12.59
N ALA A 43 28.48 -2.04 -12.40
CA ALA A 43 29.66 -2.62 -13.05
C ALA A 43 29.90 -4.07 -12.60
N ASP A 44 29.80 -4.35 -11.29
CA ASP A 44 29.94 -5.69 -10.73
C ASP A 44 28.80 -6.61 -11.22
N ALA A 45 27.55 -6.11 -11.22
CA ALA A 45 26.40 -6.84 -11.76
C ALA A 45 26.58 -7.20 -13.24
N LEU A 46 27.13 -6.27 -14.05
CA LEU A 46 27.41 -6.46 -15.46
C LEU A 46 28.43 -7.60 -15.68
N VAL A 47 29.52 -7.59 -14.94
CA VAL A 47 30.55 -8.63 -15.03
C VAL A 47 29.98 -10.00 -14.66
N GLN A 48 29.31 -10.09 -13.51
CA GLN A 48 28.76 -11.37 -13.04
C GLN A 48 27.63 -11.89 -13.95
N ALA A 49 26.73 -11.02 -14.42
CA ALA A 49 25.67 -11.41 -15.34
C ALA A 49 26.22 -11.90 -16.69
N SER A 50 27.27 -11.24 -17.20
CA SER A 50 27.95 -11.67 -18.42
C SER A 50 28.60 -13.06 -18.27
N GLN A 51 29.27 -13.31 -17.15
CA GLN A 51 29.85 -14.61 -16.82
C GLN A 51 28.79 -15.72 -16.66
N ALA A 52 27.63 -15.36 -16.12
CA ALA A 52 26.50 -16.27 -15.94
C ALA A 52 25.68 -16.51 -17.24
N GLY A 53 25.95 -15.76 -18.31
CA GLY A 53 25.17 -15.82 -19.55
C GLY A 53 23.77 -15.17 -19.44
N ASP A 54 23.49 -14.39 -18.37
CA ASP A 54 22.22 -13.66 -18.21
C ASP A 54 22.27 -12.32 -18.97
N ALA A 55 22.10 -12.43 -20.30
CA ALA A 55 22.19 -11.29 -21.21
C ALA A 55 21.21 -10.16 -20.86
N LYS A 56 20.02 -10.49 -20.36
CA LYS A 56 19.01 -9.48 -19.97
C LYS A 56 19.48 -8.67 -18.76
N THR A 57 19.96 -9.33 -17.70
CA THR A 57 20.50 -8.65 -16.51
C THR A 57 21.77 -7.85 -16.87
N ALA A 58 22.63 -8.37 -17.75
CA ALA A 58 23.81 -7.65 -18.22
C ALA A 58 23.43 -6.34 -18.96
N ALA A 59 22.43 -6.39 -19.85
CA ALA A 59 21.95 -5.18 -20.55
C ALA A 59 21.40 -4.13 -19.59
N TRP A 60 20.59 -4.51 -18.61
CA TRP A 60 20.07 -3.60 -17.58
C TRP A 60 21.18 -3.06 -16.66
N ALA A 61 22.19 -3.85 -16.34
CA ALA A 61 23.36 -3.41 -15.58
C ALA A 61 24.17 -2.37 -16.36
N GLN A 62 24.36 -2.56 -17.66
CA GLN A 62 25.03 -1.58 -18.53
C GLN A 62 24.26 -0.25 -18.59
N LEU A 63 22.91 -0.29 -18.70
CA LEU A 63 22.10 0.94 -18.69
C LEU A 63 22.14 1.65 -17.33
N CYS A 64 22.04 0.90 -16.22
CA CYS A 64 22.15 1.47 -14.89
C CYS A 64 23.53 2.10 -14.65
N LYS A 65 24.60 1.45 -15.11
CA LYS A 65 25.96 1.99 -15.08
C LYS A 65 26.07 3.31 -15.85
N ALA A 66 25.51 3.38 -17.07
CA ALA A 66 25.52 4.59 -17.89
C ALA A 66 24.77 5.75 -17.22
N LEU A 67 23.56 5.49 -16.69
CA LEU A 67 22.75 6.49 -15.97
C LEU A 67 23.41 6.98 -14.68
N SER A 68 24.05 6.08 -13.93
CA SER A 68 24.79 6.42 -12.72
C SER A 68 26.06 7.19 -13.03
N GLY A 69 26.79 6.76 -14.05
CA GLY A 69 28.03 7.41 -14.53
C GLY A 69 27.79 8.84 -14.99
N TYR A 70 26.71 9.06 -15.74
CA TYR A 70 26.27 10.40 -16.14
C TYR A 70 26.13 11.36 -14.94
N ARG A 71 25.63 10.88 -13.81
CA ARG A 71 25.40 11.70 -12.62
C ARG A 71 26.67 11.92 -11.80
N TRP A 72 27.56 10.92 -11.76
CA TRP A 72 28.71 10.92 -10.87
C TRP A 72 30.00 11.34 -11.53
N LEU A 73 30.28 10.85 -12.74
CA LEU A 73 31.52 11.21 -13.44
C LEU A 73 31.38 12.65 -13.94
N GLU A 74 32.39 13.48 -13.62
CA GLU A 74 32.64 14.66 -14.44
C GLU A 74 33.08 14.17 -15.81
N ALA A 75 32.12 14.03 -16.62
CA ALA A 75 32.30 13.31 -17.82
C ALA A 75 33.44 13.89 -18.67
N ASP A 76 34.43 13.10 -18.82
CA ASP A 76 34.86 12.76 -20.17
C ASP A 76 33.57 12.31 -20.88
N ALA A 77 32.96 13.23 -21.61
CA ALA A 77 31.64 12.98 -22.22
C ALA A 77 31.67 11.79 -23.20
N GLU A 78 32.86 11.39 -23.66
CA GLU A 78 33.10 10.22 -24.49
C GLU A 78 32.82 8.91 -23.74
N HIS A 79 33.30 8.75 -22.51
CA HIS A 79 33.06 7.49 -21.76
C HIS A 79 31.59 7.29 -21.43
N VAL A 80 30.86 8.36 -21.10
CA VAL A 80 29.41 8.27 -20.85
C VAL A 80 28.67 7.94 -22.15
N HIS A 81 29.11 8.53 -23.27
CA HIS A 81 28.54 8.25 -24.58
C HIS A 81 28.71 6.77 -24.96
N ASP A 82 29.91 6.22 -24.77
CA ASP A 82 30.18 4.81 -25.04
C ASP A 82 29.41 3.87 -24.14
N ASP A 83 29.23 4.21 -22.86
CA ASP A 83 28.43 3.39 -21.96
C ASP A 83 26.94 3.36 -22.36
N PHE A 84 26.38 4.49 -22.80
CA PHE A 84 25.01 4.53 -23.33
C PHE A 84 24.88 3.82 -24.69
N ALA A 85 25.87 3.95 -25.60
CA ALA A 85 25.87 3.23 -26.86
C ALA A 85 25.86 1.72 -26.64
N ARG A 86 26.73 1.23 -25.75
CA ARG A 86 26.76 -0.18 -25.36
C ARG A 86 25.46 -0.63 -24.69
N ALA A 87 24.82 0.22 -23.88
CA ALA A 87 23.53 -0.10 -23.28
C ALA A 87 22.44 -0.23 -24.34
N ALA A 88 22.41 0.66 -25.33
CA ALA A 88 21.43 0.59 -26.42
C ALA A 88 21.58 -0.69 -27.27
N GLU A 89 22.81 -1.05 -27.64
CA GLU A 89 23.13 -2.28 -28.35
C GLU A 89 22.74 -3.54 -27.54
N ALA A 90 23.08 -3.55 -26.25
CA ALA A 90 22.75 -4.65 -25.37
C ALA A 90 21.23 -4.82 -25.21
N MET A 91 20.47 -3.71 -25.05
CA MET A 91 19.00 -3.76 -24.98
C MET A 91 18.35 -4.24 -26.27
N ALA A 92 18.90 -3.83 -27.42
CA ALA A 92 18.45 -4.29 -28.72
C ALA A 92 18.70 -5.80 -28.90
N SER A 93 19.85 -6.30 -28.45
CA SER A 93 20.20 -7.72 -28.57
C SER A 93 19.29 -8.65 -27.77
N VAL A 94 18.69 -8.16 -26.67
CA VAL A 94 17.74 -8.92 -25.83
C VAL A 94 16.28 -8.55 -26.11
N TYR A 95 16.02 -7.73 -27.12
CA TYR A 95 14.66 -7.26 -27.51
C TYR A 95 13.87 -6.64 -26.35
N ASP A 96 14.55 -5.93 -25.43
CA ASP A 96 13.89 -5.27 -24.30
C ASP A 96 13.44 -3.85 -24.69
N MET A 97 12.18 -3.74 -25.11
CA MET A 97 11.58 -2.47 -25.57
C MET A 97 11.60 -1.37 -24.52
N ARG A 98 11.45 -1.71 -23.24
CA ARG A 98 11.52 -0.76 -22.13
C ARG A 98 12.93 -0.18 -21.99
N GLY A 99 13.93 -1.05 -21.95
CA GLY A 99 15.34 -0.64 -21.87
C GLY A 99 15.78 0.16 -23.11
N MET A 100 15.31 -0.22 -24.31
CA MET A 100 15.58 0.51 -25.55
C MET A 100 15.05 1.94 -25.50
N ARG A 101 13.81 2.16 -25.01
CA ARG A 101 13.24 3.51 -24.84
C ARG A 101 14.07 4.37 -23.88
N LEU A 102 14.47 3.82 -22.74
CA LEU A 102 15.30 4.55 -21.78
C LEU A 102 16.70 4.85 -22.34
N ALA A 103 17.34 3.90 -23.02
CA ALA A 103 18.63 4.11 -23.66
C ALA A 103 18.56 5.16 -24.78
N ALA A 104 17.46 5.26 -25.50
CA ALA A 104 17.25 6.26 -26.55
C ALA A 104 17.27 7.71 -26.02
N LEU A 105 17.08 7.93 -24.71
CA LEU A 105 17.21 9.27 -24.09
C LEU A 105 18.68 9.73 -23.97
N ALA A 106 19.64 8.86 -24.19
CA ALA A 106 21.07 9.14 -23.98
C ALA A 106 21.60 10.40 -24.71
N PRO A 107 21.31 10.62 -26.01
CA PRO A 107 21.79 11.82 -26.69
C PRO A 107 21.28 13.11 -26.04
N ALA A 108 19.98 13.13 -25.64
CA ALA A 108 19.37 14.27 -24.96
C ALA A 108 20.01 14.51 -23.58
N ILE A 109 20.24 13.44 -22.83
CA ILE A 109 20.91 13.48 -21.52
C ILE A 109 22.34 14.04 -21.68
N ILE A 110 23.10 13.57 -22.66
CA ILE A 110 24.47 14.01 -22.92
C ILE A 110 24.51 15.47 -23.36
N ALA A 111 23.63 15.88 -24.27
CA ALA A 111 23.52 17.28 -24.70
C ALA A 111 23.24 18.21 -23.52
N GLY A 112 22.29 17.82 -22.64
CA GLY A 112 21.99 18.57 -21.42
C GLY A 112 23.19 18.70 -20.48
N LYS A 113 24.01 17.66 -20.32
CA LYS A 113 25.23 17.71 -19.50
C LYS A 113 26.30 18.65 -20.08
N ARG A 114 26.36 18.75 -21.39
CA ARG A 114 27.23 19.68 -22.10
C ARG A 114 26.71 21.12 -22.14
N GLY A 115 25.58 21.38 -21.49
CA GLY A 115 24.92 22.70 -21.52
C GLY A 115 24.26 23.04 -22.86
N GLN A 116 24.16 22.10 -23.80
CA GLN A 116 23.51 22.22 -25.11
C GLN A 116 21.99 22.00 -24.98
N TRP A 117 21.35 22.90 -24.22
CA TRP A 117 19.95 22.70 -23.80
C TRP A 117 18.95 22.68 -24.95
N GLN A 118 19.20 23.46 -26.03
CA GLN A 118 18.33 23.45 -27.18
C GLN A 118 18.40 22.12 -27.93
N ASP A 119 19.58 21.54 -28.05
CA ASP A 119 19.78 20.23 -28.69
C ASP A 119 19.14 19.13 -27.83
N ALA A 120 19.33 19.22 -26.49
CA ALA A 120 18.69 18.31 -25.56
C ALA A 120 17.15 18.36 -25.69
N LEU A 121 16.58 19.56 -25.72
CA LEU A 121 15.14 19.77 -25.86
C LEU A 121 14.60 19.15 -27.16
N THR A 122 15.24 19.45 -28.30
CA THR A 122 14.85 18.89 -29.61
C THR A 122 14.83 17.37 -29.60
N GLN A 123 15.81 16.75 -28.96
CA GLN A 123 15.90 15.29 -28.86
C GLN A 123 14.84 14.70 -27.90
N TYR A 124 14.56 15.34 -26.76
CA TYR A 124 13.48 14.93 -25.88
C TYR A 124 12.11 15.02 -26.55
N GLU A 125 11.85 16.13 -27.30
CA GLU A 125 10.61 16.32 -28.06
C GLU A 125 10.42 15.25 -29.14
N ALA A 126 11.49 14.86 -29.81
CA ALA A 126 11.45 13.79 -30.81
C ALA A 126 11.09 12.41 -30.22
N LEU A 127 11.47 12.17 -28.96
CA LEU A 127 11.28 10.87 -28.30
C LEU A 127 10.00 10.80 -27.46
N ILE A 128 9.39 11.95 -27.12
CA ILE A 128 8.27 11.99 -26.19
C ILE A 128 7.07 11.13 -26.63
N GLY A 129 6.83 11.00 -27.93
CA GLY A 129 5.77 10.15 -28.48
C GLY A 129 5.97 8.65 -28.25
N THR A 130 7.16 8.22 -27.81
CA THR A 130 7.45 6.83 -27.44
C THR A 130 7.08 6.50 -25.98
N PHE A 131 6.74 7.53 -25.19
CA PHE A 131 6.31 7.42 -23.80
C PHE A 131 4.84 7.84 -23.68
N ASP A 132 4.06 7.07 -22.95
CA ASP A 132 2.70 7.47 -22.58
C ASP A 132 2.72 8.23 -21.25
N LEU A 133 2.90 9.55 -21.33
CA LEU A 133 3.02 10.41 -20.16
C LEU A 133 1.74 10.51 -19.30
N ASN A 134 0.61 9.99 -19.77
CA ASN A 134 -0.64 9.97 -19.03
C ASN A 134 -0.76 8.72 -18.13
N THR A 135 0.15 7.77 -18.27
CA THR A 135 0.16 6.56 -17.44
C THR A 135 1.05 6.73 -16.20
N LEU A 136 0.70 6.00 -15.14
CA LEU A 136 1.50 5.91 -13.91
C LEU A 136 2.67 4.91 -14.11
N ASP A 137 3.53 5.20 -15.09
CA ASP A 137 4.75 4.44 -15.37
C ASP A 137 5.96 5.20 -14.80
N ALA A 138 6.73 4.55 -13.94
CA ALA A 138 7.92 5.13 -13.30
C ALA A 138 8.98 5.57 -14.33
N ASP A 139 9.02 4.96 -15.51
CA ASP A 139 9.97 5.31 -16.57
C ASP A 139 9.67 6.70 -17.17
N ASN A 140 8.45 7.19 -17.08
CA ASN A 140 8.06 8.53 -17.50
C ASN A 140 8.78 9.64 -16.71
N PHE A 141 9.36 9.32 -15.56
CA PHE A 141 10.19 10.26 -14.79
C PHE A 141 11.35 10.83 -15.62
N TYR A 142 12.05 10.01 -16.38
CA TYR A 142 13.25 10.44 -17.11
C TYR A 142 12.96 11.48 -18.21
N PRO A 143 12.01 11.24 -19.13
CA PRO A 143 11.68 12.27 -20.12
C PRO A 143 11.02 13.50 -19.48
N LEU A 144 10.20 13.35 -18.42
CA LEU A 144 9.60 14.49 -17.72
C LEU A 144 10.66 15.37 -17.05
N LEU A 145 11.66 14.78 -16.39
CA LEU A 145 12.78 15.51 -15.81
C LEU A 145 13.59 16.21 -16.89
N GLY A 146 13.92 15.51 -17.97
CA GLY A 146 14.70 16.04 -19.07
C GLY A 146 14.01 17.20 -19.76
N LEU A 147 12.72 17.07 -20.09
CA LEU A 147 11.91 18.13 -20.69
C LEU A 147 11.77 19.34 -19.75
N SER A 148 11.40 19.11 -18.49
CA SER A 148 11.28 20.19 -17.51
C SER A 148 12.59 20.97 -17.42
N THR A 149 13.71 20.28 -17.28
CA THR A 149 15.03 20.91 -17.19
C THR A 149 15.36 21.67 -18.48
N SER A 150 15.25 21.03 -19.63
CA SER A 150 15.63 21.63 -20.93
C SER A 150 14.76 22.85 -21.24
N TYR A 151 13.45 22.80 -21.05
CA TYR A 151 12.57 23.96 -21.24
C TYR A 151 12.92 25.11 -20.30
N VAL A 152 13.18 24.82 -19.01
CA VAL A 152 13.63 25.82 -18.05
C VAL A 152 14.94 26.45 -18.53
N TYR A 153 15.89 25.66 -18.98
CA TYR A 153 17.19 26.15 -19.46
C TYR A 153 17.13 26.81 -20.85
N CYS A 154 16.13 26.58 -21.66
CA CYS A 154 15.86 27.33 -22.90
C CYS A 154 15.00 28.59 -22.68
N GLY A 155 14.59 28.90 -21.44
CA GLY A 155 13.79 30.10 -21.14
C GLY A 155 12.29 29.92 -21.27
N ASN A 156 11.79 28.76 -21.69
CA ASN A 156 10.35 28.47 -21.72
C ASN A 156 9.88 27.95 -20.37
N LEU A 157 9.78 28.87 -19.40
CA LEU A 157 9.46 28.53 -18.01
C LEU A 157 8.06 27.89 -17.88
N ALA A 158 7.10 28.25 -18.72
CA ALA A 158 5.74 27.72 -18.65
C ALA A 158 5.71 26.20 -18.95
N GLU A 159 6.34 25.77 -20.04
CA GLU A 159 6.46 24.35 -20.37
C GLU A 159 7.36 23.62 -19.37
N GLY A 160 8.44 24.25 -18.93
CA GLY A 160 9.30 23.71 -17.87
C GLY A 160 8.53 23.40 -16.59
N LEU A 161 7.67 24.31 -16.13
CA LEU A 161 6.79 24.10 -14.98
C LEU A 161 5.75 23.00 -15.27
N ARG A 162 5.15 22.98 -16.46
CA ARG A 162 4.15 21.97 -16.82
C ARG A 162 4.72 20.56 -16.70
N PHE A 163 5.83 20.29 -17.35
CA PHE A 163 6.48 18.98 -17.27
C PHE A 163 7.03 18.69 -15.88
N GLY A 164 7.53 19.71 -15.20
CA GLY A 164 8.03 19.60 -13.83
C GLY A 164 6.94 19.16 -12.84
N TYR A 165 5.78 19.81 -12.86
CA TYR A 165 4.66 19.43 -12.00
C TYR A 165 4.06 18.07 -12.40
N SER A 166 4.02 17.71 -13.69
CA SER A 166 3.61 16.37 -14.12
C SER A 166 4.53 15.28 -13.55
N GLY A 167 5.85 15.49 -13.61
CA GLY A 167 6.82 14.55 -13.05
C GLY A 167 6.79 14.50 -11.52
N LEU A 168 6.57 15.62 -10.85
CA LEU A 168 6.40 15.69 -9.41
C LEU A 168 5.16 14.90 -8.96
N HIS A 169 4.04 15.10 -9.63
CA HIS A 169 2.80 14.38 -9.37
C HIS A 169 2.96 12.86 -9.58
N LEU A 170 3.57 12.45 -10.70
CA LEU A 170 3.90 11.05 -10.97
C LEU A 170 4.73 10.43 -9.82
N SER A 171 5.79 11.13 -9.42
CA SER A 171 6.69 10.66 -8.36
C SER A 171 5.97 10.50 -7.02
N GLN A 172 5.07 11.42 -6.67
CA GLN A 172 4.26 11.39 -5.45
C GLN A 172 3.24 10.25 -5.48
N GLN A 173 2.54 10.04 -6.59
CA GLN A 173 1.56 8.96 -6.71
C GLN A 173 2.19 7.57 -6.62
N LEU A 174 3.41 7.41 -7.15
CA LEU A 174 4.14 6.16 -7.10
C LEU A 174 5.00 6.00 -5.83
N GLY A 175 5.04 7.00 -4.95
CA GLY A 175 5.85 6.97 -3.73
C GLY A 175 7.38 6.96 -4.00
N LEU A 176 7.81 7.55 -5.13
CA LEU A 176 9.20 7.55 -5.58
C LEU A 176 9.95 8.76 -5.01
N ALA A 177 10.34 8.70 -3.75
CA ALA A 177 10.94 9.80 -3.02
C ALA A 177 12.22 10.40 -3.68
N PRO A 178 13.18 9.63 -4.22
CA PRO A 178 14.33 10.20 -4.94
C PRO A 178 13.93 10.97 -6.21
N GLN A 179 12.94 10.48 -6.94
CA GLN A 179 12.40 11.15 -8.13
C GLN A 179 11.69 12.45 -7.77
N GLU A 180 10.92 12.44 -6.67
CA GLU A 180 10.24 13.62 -6.14
C GLU A 180 11.24 14.76 -5.87
N VAL A 181 12.32 14.49 -5.15
CA VAL A 181 13.38 15.48 -4.89
C VAL A 181 14.01 15.99 -6.18
N ASN A 182 14.31 15.09 -7.14
CA ASN A 182 14.90 15.49 -8.41
C ASN A 182 13.98 16.39 -9.25
N MET A 183 12.65 16.18 -9.19
CA MET A 183 11.68 17.05 -9.88
C MET A 183 11.56 18.43 -9.22
N CYS A 184 11.78 18.54 -7.91
CA CYS A 184 11.79 19.83 -7.21
C CYS A 184 12.93 20.75 -7.68
N LEU A 185 14.03 20.22 -8.20
CA LEU A 185 15.18 21.03 -8.63
C LEU A 185 14.85 21.93 -9.84
N PRO A 186 14.45 21.43 -11.02
CA PRO A 186 14.08 22.29 -12.13
C PRO A 186 12.86 23.16 -11.83
N LEU A 187 11.89 22.67 -11.07
CA LEU A 187 10.72 23.46 -10.65
C LEU A 187 11.13 24.65 -9.80
N GLY A 188 11.96 24.45 -8.79
CA GLY A 188 12.43 25.53 -7.94
C GLY A 188 13.28 26.55 -8.71
N VAL A 189 14.11 26.09 -9.66
CA VAL A 189 14.88 26.98 -10.55
C VAL A 189 13.93 27.81 -11.43
N ALA A 190 12.89 27.20 -11.99
CA ALA A 190 11.87 27.92 -12.77
C ALA A 190 11.11 28.96 -11.92
N LEU A 191 10.72 28.61 -10.69
CA LEU A 191 10.08 29.54 -9.76
C LEU A 191 11.02 30.70 -9.38
N MET A 192 12.30 30.42 -9.16
CA MET A 192 13.32 31.44 -8.92
C MET A 192 13.48 32.38 -10.11
N ALA A 193 13.50 31.84 -11.34
CA ALA A 193 13.53 32.63 -12.56
C ALA A 193 12.25 33.48 -12.73
N ALA A 194 11.10 32.95 -12.30
CA ALA A 194 9.81 33.66 -12.24
C ALA A 194 9.70 34.69 -11.10
N ARG A 195 10.77 34.92 -10.35
CA ARG A 195 10.80 35.80 -9.15
C ARG A 195 9.83 35.40 -8.04
N ASP A 196 9.48 34.11 -7.97
CA ASP A 196 8.68 33.51 -6.89
C ASP A 196 9.60 32.78 -5.90
N ALA A 197 10.50 33.53 -5.29
CA ALA A 197 11.46 33.01 -4.33
C ALA A 197 10.79 32.37 -3.08
N PRO A 198 9.67 32.91 -2.55
CA PRO A 198 8.99 32.26 -1.42
C PRO A 198 8.52 30.84 -1.76
N GLU A 199 7.89 30.64 -2.92
CA GLU A 199 7.41 29.31 -3.31
C GLU A 199 8.58 28.35 -3.63
N ALA A 200 9.64 28.86 -4.25
CA ALA A 200 10.85 28.07 -4.47
C ALA A 200 11.48 27.62 -3.14
N ALA A 201 11.51 28.50 -2.13
CA ALA A 201 12.03 28.16 -0.80
C ALA A 201 11.20 27.07 -0.12
N ASN A 202 9.86 27.16 -0.17
CA ASN A 202 8.95 26.14 0.36
C ASN A 202 9.12 24.78 -0.34
N LEU A 203 9.23 24.80 -1.66
CA LEU A 203 9.46 23.59 -2.47
C LEU A 203 10.79 22.92 -2.08
N PHE A 204 11.86 23.71 -1.98
CA PHE A 204 13.17 23.19 -1.56
C PHE A 204 13.18 22.73 -0.10
N GLU A 205 12.41 23.35 0.80
CA GLU A 205 12.26 22.88 2.17
C GLU A 205 11.63 21.49 2.24
N SER A 206 10.55 21.28 1.49
CA SER A 206 9.92 19.96 1.38
C SER A 206 10.88 18.93 0.78
N ALA A 207 11.61 19.30 -0.27
CA ALA A 207 12.61 18.45 -0.90
C ALA A 207 13.78 18.11 0.06
N GLU A 208 14.21 19.07 0.92
CA GLU A 208 15.24 18.84 1.94
C GLU A 208 14.79 17.78 2.95
N GLN A 209 13.57 17.88 3.47
CA GLN A 209 13.01 16.89 4.41
C GLN A 209 12.94 15.47 3.80
N ILE A 210 12.60 15.39 2.51
CA ILE A 210 12.60 14.10 1.81
C ILE A 210 14.04 13.59 1.64
N ALA A 211 14.97 14.44 1.22
CA ALA A 211 16.38 14.07 1.00
C ALA A 211 17.06 13.61 2.30
N GLU A 212 16.72 14.22 3.46
CA GLU A 212 17.17 13.76 4.76
C GLU A 212 16.62 12.35 5.09
N ARG A 213 15.34 12.13 4.88
CA ARG A 213 14.69 10.85 5.17
C ARG A 213 15.23 9.68 4.33
N ILE A 214 15.60 9.94 3.06
CA ILE A 214 16.18 8.92 2.18
C ILE A 214 17.71 8.83 2.29
N ASP A 215 18.33 9.57 3.19
CA ASP A 215 19.77 9.60 3.45
C ASP A 215 20.60 9.78 2.16
N SER A 216 20.28 10.84 1.38
CA SER A 216 21.00 11.18 0.16
C SER A 216 21.83 12.45 0.31
N PRO A 217 23.14 12.34 0.63
CA PRO A 217 24.01 13.52 0.79
C PRO A 217 24.09 14.38 -0.47
N MET A 218 24.07 13.77 -1.66
CA MET A 218 24.13 14.49 -2.92
C MET A 218 22.90 15.37 -3.15
N LEU A 219 21.69 14.80 -2.99
CA LEU A 219 20.45 15.54 -3.19
C LEU A 219 20.29 16.61 -2.10
N LEU A 220 20.62 16.27 -0.86
CA LEU A 220 20.55 17.17 0.29
C LEU A 220 21.42 18.42 0.06
N ARG A 221 22.67 18.22 -0.36
CA ARG A 221 23.59 19.33 -0.69
C ARG A 221 23.03 20.23 -1.79
N THR A 222 22.50 19.65 -2.88
CA THR A 222 21.96 20.40 -4.02
C THR A 222 20.74 21.21 -3.61
N VAL A 223 19.82 20.59 -2.86
CA VAL A 223 18.59 21.24 -2.39
C VAL A 223 18.90 22.38 -1.41
N ARG A 224 19.82 22.14 -0.44
CA ARG A 224 20.25 23.19 0.52
C ARG A 224 20.87 24.38 -0.16
N ASN A 225 21.73 24.16 -1.16
CA ASN A 225 22.30 25.26 -1.93
C ASN A 225 21.23 26.09 -2.65
N ASN A 226 20.29 25.43 -3.33
CA ASN A 226 19.21 26.13 -4.03
C ASN A 226 18.26 26.85 -3.06
N ARG A 227 17.95 26.24 -1.90
CA ARG A 227 17.17 26.88 -0.83
C ARG A 227 17.88 28.12 -0.27
N ALA A 228 19.20 28.05 -0.10
CA ALA A 228 20.00 29.21 0.34
C ALA A 228 19.92 30.38 -0.66
N VAL A 229 19.96 30.07 -1.98
CA VAL A 229 19.75 31.10 -3.03
C VAL A 229 18.35 31.71 -2.92
N ALA A 230 17.30 30.91 -2.71
CA ALA A 230 15.93 31.42 -2.55
C ALA A 230 15.79 32.31 -1.30
N LEU A 231 16.32 31.88 -0.15
CA LEU A 231 16.29 32.64 1.10
C LEU A 231 17.07 33.95 0.98
N ARG A 232 18.23 33.94 0.32
CA ARG A 232 19.00 35.16 0.02
C ARG A 232 18.19 36.17 -0.81
N ARG A 233 17.46 35.72 -1.84
CA ARG A 233 16.58 36.58 -2.64
C ARG A 233 15.38 37.14 -1.84
N MET A 234 14.97 36.45 -0.79
CA MET A 234 13.94 36.90 0.15
C MET A 234 14.48 37.86 1.23
N GLY A 235 15.81 38.11 1.28
CA GLY A 235 16.44 38.90 2.32
C GLY A 235 16.64 38.14 3.66
N ARG A 236 16.34 36.82 3.73
CA ARG A 236 16.52 35.97 4.92
C ARG A 236 17.98 35.51 5.00
N LEU A 237 18.89 36.50 5.19
CA LEU A 237 20.33 36.29 5.02
C LEU A 237 20.95 35.36 6.08
N ASP A 238 20.46 35.35 7.31
CA ASP A 238 20.97 34.50 8.39
C ASP A 238 20.71 33.01 8.11
N GLU A 239 19.53 32.72 7.64
CA GLU A 239 19.15 31.35 7.26
C GLU A 239 19.90 30.89 6.00
N ALA A 240 20.07 31.78 5.04
CA ALA A 240 20.88 31.49 3.85
C ALA A 240 22.32 31.19 4.22
N GLU A 241 22.95 31.97 5.15
CA GLU A 241 24.32 31.74 5.62
C GLU A 241 24.45 30.41 6.34
N SER A 242 23.49 30.06 7.19
CA SER A 242 23.47 28.76 7.88
C SER A 242 23.49 27.58 6.88
N LEU A 243 22.67 27.66 5.84
CA LEU A 243 22.61 26.59 4.82
C LEU A 243 23.89 26.54 3.98
N VAL A 244 24.41 27.68 3.52
CA VAL A 244 25.66 27.75 2.74
C VAL A 244 26.83 27.19 3.54
N THR A 245 26.93 27.54 4.83
CA THR A 245 27.97 27.01 5.71
C THR A 245 27.87 25.49 5.84
N LYS A 246 26.68 24.92 6.01
CA LYS A 246 26.48 23.47 6.03
C LYS A 246 26.92 22.83 4.72
N VAL A 247 26.50 23.40 3.58
CA VAL A 247 26.84 22.89 2.24
C VAL A 247 28.36 22.89 2.00
N LEU A 248 29.07 23.91 2.46
CA LEU A 248 30.52 24.00 2.30
C LEU A 248 31.30 23.12 3.27
N ALA A 249 30.75 22.82 4.45
CA ALA A 249 31.37 21.93 5.43
C ALA A 249 31.24 20.44 5.05
N GLU A 250 30.26 20.07 4.25
CA GLU A 250 30.04 18.70 3.82
C GLU A 250 30.98 18.35 2.64
N PRO A 251 31.68 17.19 2.70
CA PRO A 251 32.52 16.77 1.57
C PRO A 251 31.64 16.56 0.33
N CYS A 252 32.07 17.14 -0.79
CA CYS A 252 31.37 16.95 -2.07
C CYS A 252 31.93 15.74 -2.78
N PRO A 253 31.17 14.66 -2.97
CA PRO A 253 31.63 13.50 -3.73
C PRO A 253 31.68 13.77 -5.25
N MET A 254 31.06 14.88 -5.69
CA MET A 254 31.01 15.27 -7.10
C MET A 254 32.11 16.30 -7.38
N ILE A 255 32.97 15.99 -8.33
CA ILE A 255 33.88 16.98 -8.91
C ILE A 255 32.97 17.97 -9.70
N GLY A 256 33.05 19.27 -9.41
CA GLY A 256 32.30 20.31 -10.16
C GLY A 256 30.97 20.81 -9.53
N GLY A 257 30.58 20.36 -8.33
CA GLY A 257 29.41 20.89 -7.63
C GLY A 257 29.73 21.98 -6.59
N THR A 258 31.02 22.13 -6.26
CA THR A 258 31.45 23.01 -5.16
C THR A 258 31.46 24.47 -5.56
N GLN A 259 31.75 24.81 -6.83
CA GLN A 259 31.77 26.20 -7.32
C GLN A 259 30.42 26.90 -7.12
N PHE A 260 29.28 26.22 -7.31
CA PHE A 260 27.97 26.82 -7.10
C PHE A 260 27.72 27.26 -5.65
N ALA A 261 28.21 26.47 -4.68
CA ALA A 261 28.14 26.83 -3.27
C ALA A 261 29.03 28.05 -2.96
N HIS A 262 30.20 28.13 -3.58
CA HIS A 262 31.07 29.30 -3.45
C HIS A 262 30.48 30.55 -4.12
N TYR A 263 29.80 30.44 -5.28
CA TYR A 263 29.06 31.55 -5.87
C TYR A 263 27.97 32.03 -4.92
N SER A 264 27.18 31.12 -4.37
CA SER A 264 26.12 31.45 -3.42
C SER A 264 26.66 32.16 -2.16
N ALA A 265 27.80 31.70 -1.63
CA ALA A 265 28.48 32.29 -0.50
C ALA A 265 29.02 33.69 -0.83
N ALA A 266 29.70 33.87 -1.98
CA ALA A 266 30.24 35.16 -2.39
C ALA A 266 29.13 36.20 -2.54
N GLU A 267 28.06 35.88 -3.28
CA GLU A 267 26.90 36.79 -3.44
C GLU A 267 26.24 37.14 -2.10
N LEU A 268 26.13 36.17 -1.15
CA LEU A 268 25.61 36.39 0.19
C LEU A 268 26.50 37.37 1.00
N TYR A 269 27.80 37.16 0.98
CA TYR A 269 28.74 38.02 1.72
C TYR A 269 28.88 39.41 1.13
N ILE A 270 28.68 39.58 -0.19
CA ILE A 270 28.54 40.90 -0.81
C ILE A 270 27.35 41.66 -0.19
N LEU A 271 26.17 41.01 -0.09
CA LEU A 271 24.97 41.64 0.51
C LEU A 271 25.15 41.95 1.99
N ARG A 272 26.00 41.22 2.70
CA ARG A 272 26.35 41.51 4.11
C ARG A 272 27.48 42.52 4.27
N GLY A 273 28.05 43.04 3.18
CA GLY A 273 29.19 43.96 3.24
C GLY A 273 30.52 43.31 3.65
N ARG A 274 30.58 41.96 3.73
CA ARG A 274 31.80 41.21 4.13
C ARG A 274 32.63 40.86 2.88
N LEU A 275 33.19 41.90 2.25
CA LEU A 275 33.80 41.78 0.92
C LEU A 275 35.03 40.90 0.88
N ASP A 276 35.80 40.81 1.98
CA ASP A 276 37.01 39.94 2.03
C ASP A 276 36.61 38.44 2.00
N LEU A 277 35.50 38.08 2.64
CA LEU A 277 34.97 36.73 2.57
C LEU A 277 34.39 36.43 1.19
N ALA A 278 33.73 37.42 0.58
CA ALA A 278 33.21 37.26 -0.78
C ALA A 278 34.38 36.97 -1.79
N GLU A 279 35.49 37.70 -1.64
CA GLU A 279 36.67 37.52 -2.48
C GLU A 279 37.34 36.14 -2.23
N ALA A 280 37.43 35.70 -0.96
CA ALA A 280 37.95 34.38 -0.63
C ALA A 280 37.11 33.25 -1.28
N HIS A 281 35.78 33.38 -1.28
CA HIS A 281 34.89 32.42 -1.94
C HIS A 281 34.95 32.49 -3.47
N LEU A 282 35.16 33.68 -4.04
CA LEU A 282 35.38 33.84 -5.47
C LEU A 282 36.68 33.12 -5.92
N GLU A 283 37.78 33.28 -5.19
CA GLU A 283 39.04 32.59 -5.47
C GLU A 283 38.92 31.08 -5.28
N ALA A 284 38.17 30.62 -4.27
CA ALA A 284 37.89 29.21 -4.07
C ALA A 284 37.10 28.63 -5.25
N ALA A 285 36.07 29.35 -5.75
CA ALA A 285 35.32 28.95 -6.96
C ALA A 285 36.27 28.88 -8.18
N HIS A 286 37.12 29.87 -8.38
CA HIS A 286 38.07 29.90 -9.48
C HIS A 286 39.06 28.72 -9.40
N THR A 287 39.56 28.39 -8.19
CA THR A 287 40.47 27.28 -7.97
C THR A 287 39.81 25.93 -8.31
N THR A 288 38.54 25.78 -7.98
CA THR A 288 37.76 24.57 -8.31
C THR A 288 37.63 24.36 -9.83
N LEU A 289 37.64 25.45 -10.60
CA LEU A 289 37.45 25.43 -12.07
C LEU A 289 38.78 25.35 -12.85
N ARG A 290 39.94 25.55 -12.20
CA ARG A 290 41.29 25.60 -12.89
C ARG A 290 41.66 24.35 -13.68
N ALA A 291 41.04 23.21 -13.35
CA ALA A 291 41.33 21.93 -14.01
C ALA A 291 40.57 21.71 -15.33
N LYS A 292 39.70 22.65 -15.75
CA LYS A 292 38.77 22.49 -16.85
C LYS A 292 38.73 23.69 -17.77
N PRO A 293 38.31 23.52 -19.06
CA PRO A 293 37.86 24.63 -19.87
C PRO A 293 36.73 25.35 -19.17
N LEU A 294 36.85 26.66 -19.01
CA LEU A 294 35.83 27.45 -18.34
C LEU A 294 34.56 27.54 -19.22
N GLU A 295 33.47 27.05 -18.74
CA GLU A 295 32.19 27.20 -19.44
C GLU A 295 31.73 28.67 -19.45
N PRO A 296 31.03 29.13 -20.51
CA PRO A 296 30.57 30.53 -20.60
C PRO A 296 29.77 31.00 -19.38
N LEU A 297 28.95 30.11 -18.77
CA LEU A 297 28.17 30.45 -17.58
C LEU A 297 29.07 30.67 -16.36
N ASP A 298 30.03 29.81 -16.12
CA ASP A 298 30.97 29.94 -15.00
C ASP A 298 31.82 31.19 -15.15
N SER A 299 32.31 31.45 -16.38
CA SER A 299 33.05 32.69 -16.69
C SER A 299 32.19 33.93 -16.38
N ALA A 300 30.94 33.97 -16.86
CA ALA A 300 30.05 35.10 -16.59
C ALA A 300 29.77 35.27 -15.09
N LYS A 301 29.60 34.18 -14.34
CA LYS A 301 29.38 34.24 -12.88
C LYS A 301 30.61 34.76 -12.14
N LEU A 302 31.81 34.32 -12.49
CA LEU A 302 33.05 34.81 -11.89
C LEU A 302 33.22 36.30 -12.13
N HIS A 303 33.10 36.77 -13.38
CA HIS A 303 33.20 38.19 -13.74
C HIS A 303 32.12 39.02 -13.06
N PHE A 304 30.88 38.53 -12.99
CA PHE A 304 29.80 39.22 -12.31
C PHE A 304 30.08 39.46 -10.83
N ILE A 305 30.50 38.40 -10.11
CA ILE A 305 30.85 38.50 -8.67
C ILE A 305 32.06 39.41 -8.47
N ALA A 306 33.10 39.31 -9.33
CA ALA A 306 34.27 40.20 -9.28
C ALA A 306 33.85 41.65 -9.50
N GLY A 307 32.98 41.94 -10.46
CA GLY A 307 32.43 43.24 -10.73
C GLY A 307 31.66 43.81 -9.55
N LEU A 308 30.81 42.99 -8.91
CA LEU A 308 30.08 43.39 -7.70
C LEU A 308 31.04 43.75 -6.55
N ILE A 309 32.04 42.94 -6.29
CA ILE A 309 33.06 43.21 -5.25
C ILE A 309 33.79 44.53 -5.55
N ALA A 310 34.25 44.74 -6.80
CA ALA A 310 34.91 45.95 -7.23
C ALA A 310 34.01 47.17 -7.08
N SER A 311 32.74 47.10 -7.47
CA SER A 311 31.74 48.14 -7.34
C SER A 311 31.52 48.52 -5.86
N ARG A 312 31.36 47.54 -4.97
CA ARG A 312 31.16 47.78 -3.52
C ARG A 312 32.45 48.32 -2.80
N ARG A 313 33.62 48.12 -3.39
CA ARG A 313 34.87 48.74 -2.94
C ARG A 313 35.13 50.10 -3.60
N ASN A 314 34.21 50.63 -4.40
CA ASN A 314 34.33 51.86 -5.20
C ASN A 314 35.47 51.84 -6.24
N HIS A 315 35.88 50.63 -6.69
CA HIS A 315 36.84 50.46 -7.76
C HIS A 315 36.13 50.38 -9.10
N PHE A 316 35.45 51.49 -9.50
CA PHE A 316 34.54 51.54 -10.64
C PHE A 316 35.19 51.19 -11.99
N PRO A 317 36.46 51.59 -12.33
CA PRO A 317 37.10 51.18 -13.57
C PRO A 317 37.18 49.65 -13.71
N ARG A 318 37.56 48.93 -12.62
CA ARG A 318 37.59 47.47 -12.58
C ARG A 318 36.19 46.87 -12.67
N ALA A 319 35.23 47.49 -11.99
CA ALA A 319 33.83 47.00 -12.05
C ALA A 319 33.29 47.07 -13.50
N ILE A 320 33.58 48.17 -14.21
CA ILE A 320 33.20 48.33 -15.62
C ILE A 320 33.84 47.24 -16.50
N GLU A 321 35.16 46.99 -16.35
CA GLU A 321 35.87 45.95 -17.09
C GLU A 321 35.22 44.55 -16.84
N GLU A 322 34.99 44.18 -15.59
CA GLU A 322 34.41 42.89 -15.23
C GLU A 322 32.98 42.75 -15.78
N PHE A 323 32.11 43.76 -15.63
CA PHE A 323 30.73 43.71 -16.17
C PHE A 323 30.70 43.73 -17.68
N ALA A 324 31.67 44.38 -18.36
CA ALA A 324 31.80 44.36 -19.81
C ALA A 324 32.10 42.94 -20.34
N GLN A 325 32.94 42.16 -19.59
CA GLN A 325 33.17 40.75 -19.91
C GLN A 325 31.87 39.94 -19.79
N VAL A 326 31.02 40.22 -18.79
CA VAL A 326 29.69 39.60 -18.69
C VAL A 326 28.84 39.96 -19.89
N ASP A 327 28.72 41.25 -20.26
CA ASP A 327 27.90 41.69 -21.40
C ASP A 327 28.33 40.98 -22.72
N ALA A 328 29.64 40.79 -22.92
CA ALA A 328 30.14 40.06 -24.10
C ALA A 328 29.75 38.57 -24.13
N LEU A 329 29.55 37.95 -22.95
CA LEU A 329 29.14 36.54 -22.82
C LEU A 329 27.63 36.35 -22.91
N LEU A 330 26.81 37.36 -22.59
CA LEU A 330 25.36 37.27 -22.54
C LEU A 330 24.70 36.72 -23.82
N PRO A 331 25.15 37.03 -25.07
CA PRO A 331 24.61 36.44 -26.28
C PRO A 331 24.77 34.93 -26.39
N THR A 332 25.78 34.35 -25.71
CA THR A 332 26.04 32.90 -25.70
C THR A 332 25.23 32.17 -24.65
N LEU A 333 24.58 32.90 -23.73
CA LEU A 333 23.79 32.38 -22.64
C LEU A 333 22.30 32.48 -22.94
N SER A 334 21.53 31.45 -22.64
CA SER A 334 20.06 31.59 -22.74
C SER A 334 19.59 32.64 -21.71
N ALA A 335 18.58 33.44 -22.11
CA ALA A 335 18.16 34.66 -21.40
C ALA A 335 17.86 34.45 -19.89
N TRP A 336 17.41 33.28 -19.50
CA TRP A 336 17.09 32.98 -18.11
C TRP A 336 18.28 32.39 -17.32
N ARG A 337 19.28 31.77 -17.98
CA ARG A 337 20.48 31.18 -17.35
C ARG A 337 21.29 32.20 -16.54
N PHE A 338 21.20 33.44 -16.96
CA PHE A 338 21.69 34.57 -16.22
C PHE A 338 20.51 35.45 -15.83
N SER A 339 19.72 34.98 -14.85
CA SER A 339 18.48 35.64 -14.40
C SER A 339 18.66 37.10 -13.95
N ASP A 340 19.90 37.55 -13.84
CA ASP A 340 20.28 38.85 -13.36
C ASP A 340 20.84 39.78 -14.48
N ARG A 341 20.52 39.48 -15.77
CA ARG A 341 20.95 40.36 -16.90
C ARG A 341 20.62 41.85 -16.66
N ALA A 342 19.40 42.13 -16.25
CA ALA A 342 19.02 43.50 -15.90
C ALA A 342 19.88 44.05 -14.76
N GLN A 343 20.22 43.22 -13.78
CA GLN A 343 21.11 43.63 -12.67
C GLN A 343 22.54 43.91 -13.18
N VAL A 344 23.05 43.10 -14.14
CA VAL A 344 24.35 43.39 -14.76
C VAL A 344 24.37 44.78 -15.40
N TYR A 345 23.31 45.10 -16.17
CA TYR A 345 23.19 46.42 -16.80
C TYR A 345 22.97 47.55 -15.79
N ASP A 346 22.21 47.30 -14.69
CA ASP A 346 22.03 48.29 -13.63
C ASP A 346 23.33 48.62 -12.92
N GLU A 347 24.11 47.59 -12.55
CA GLU A 347 25.40 47.75 -11.88
C GLU A 347 26.45 48.39 -12.80
N LEU A 348 26.47 48.01 -14.09
CA LEU A 348 27.34 48.60 -15.10
C LEU A 348 26.98 50.06 -15.36
N ALA A 349 25.70 50.38 -15.50
CA ALA A 349 25.24 51.78 -15.67
C ALA A 349 25.59 52.62 -14.44
N ALA A 350 25.42 52.09 -13.24
CA ALA A 350 25.82 52.78 -12.01
C ALA A 350 27.33 53.04 -11.98
N ALA A 351 28.16 52.05 -12.38
CA ALA A 351 29.61 52.21 -12.41
C ALA A 351 30.06 53.27 -13.43
N TYR A 352 29.43 53.30 -14.63
CA TYR A 352 29.66 54.37 -15.63
C TYR A 352 29.29 55.74 -15.09
N ALA A 353 28.14 55.87 -14.42
CA ALA A 353 27.69 57.14 -13.84
C ALA A 353 28.68 57.66 -12.77
N GLN A 354 29.24 56.77 -11.95
CA GLN A 354 30.28 57.16 -10.97
C GLN A 354 31.61 57.63 -11.61
N GLN A 355 31.87 57.25 -12.84
CA GLN A 355 32.99 57.72 -13.63
C GLN A 355 32.63 58.90 -14.54
N SER A 356 31.46 59.52 -14.35
CA SER A 356 30.93 60.60 -15.18
C SER A 356 30.78 60.26 -16.69
N MET A 357 30.69 58.98 -17.02
CA MET A 357 30.45 58.45 -18.38
C MET A 357 28.95 58.33 -18.59
N PHE A 358 28.27 59.49 -18.69
CA PHE A 358 26.80 59.53 -18.65
C PHE A 358 26.12 59.02 -19.90
N GLU A 359 26.75 59.08 -21.05
CA GLU A 359 26.21 58.55 -22.34
C GLU A 359 26.17 57.00 -22.29
N GLU A 360 27.27 56.38 -21.85
CA GLU A 360 27.39 54.93 -21.65
C GLU A 360 26.44 54.45 -20.55
N ALA A 361 26.33 55.19 -19.46
CA ALA A 361 25.40 54.88 -18.38
C ALA A 361 23.95 54.86 -18.88
N TYR A 362 23.54 55.91 -19.68
CA TYR A 362 22.20 55.98 -20.24
C TYR A 362 21.93 54.85 -21.26
N GLY A 363 22.90 54.57 -22.16
CA GLY A 363 22.80 53.46 -23.11
C GLY A 363 22.61 52.10 -22.43
N THR A 364 23.36 51.88 -21.36
CA THR A 364 23.30 50.64 -20.58
C THR A 364 21.99 50.54 -19.77
N GLN A 365 21.52 51.65 -19.18
CA GLN A 365 20.23 51.67 -18.47
C GLN A 365 19.06 51.40 -19.40
N LYS A 366 19.13 51.83 -20.66
CA LYS A 366 18.14 51.51 -21.68
C LYS A 366 18.09 50.00 -21.99
N LYS A 367 19.25 49.30 -22.01
CA LYS A 367 19.33 47.85 -22.14
C LYS A 367 18.67 47.15 -20.94
N SER A 368 18.95 47.60 -19.72
CA SER A 368 18.32 47.07 -18.50
C SER A 368 16.80 47.18 -18.56
N SER A 369 16.29 48.40 -18.91
CA SER A 369 14.86 48.64 -19.00
C SER A 369 14.18 47.77 -20.06
N HIS A 370 14.84 47.57 -21.21
CA HIS A 370 14.32 46.68 -22.26
C HIS A 370 14.25 45.21 -21.79
N ASP A 371 15.30 44.67 -21.19
CA ASP A 371 15.31 43.31 -20.65
C ASP A 371 14.28 43.14 -19.53
N TYR A 372 14.09 44.16 -18.69
CA TYR A 372 13.08 44.16 -17.65
C TYR A 372 11.65 44.03 -18.23
N LEU A 373 11.32 44.82 -19.27
CA LEU A 373 9.99 44.78 -19.88
C LEU A 373 9.68 43.44 -20.55
N ILE A 374 10.64 42.86 -21.28
CA ILE A 374 10.50 41.52 -21.85
C ILE A 374 10.22 40.50 -20.77
N ASN A 375 10.98 40.55 -19.68
CA ASN A 375 10.86 39.61 -18.58
C ASN A 375 9.54 39.74 -17.82
N VAL A 376 8.98 40.97 -17.64
CA VAL A 376 7.73 41.16 -16.88
C VAL A 376 6.56 40.42 -17.53
N GLU A 377 6.44 40.44 -18.84
CA GLU A 377 5.35 39.75 -19.54
C GLU A 377 5.48 38.22 -19.42
N VAL A 378 6.69 37.68 -19.56
CA VAL A 378 6.98 36.26 -19.39
C VAL A 378 6.70 35.83 -17.93
N LEU A 379 7.16 36.64 -16.98
CA LEU A 379 6.97 36.38 -15.53
C LEU A 379 5.49 36.35 -15.11
N ASN A 380 4.69 37.30 -15.67
CA ASN A 380 3.25 37.32 -15.38
C ASN A 380 2.55 36.06 -15.93
N ARG A 381 2.88 35.64 -17.17
CA ARG A 381 2.36 34.40 -17.73
C ARG A 381 2.76 33.17 -16.90
N VAL A 382 4.00 33.09 -16.50
CA VAL A 382 4.53 31.98 -15.68
C VAL A 382 3.88 31.93 -14.30
N ARG A 383 3.72 33.09 -13.64
CA ARG A 383 3.01 33.17 -12.36
C ARG A 383 1.56 32.72 -12.46
N HIS A 384 0.86 33.20 -13.48
CA HIS A 384 -0.53 32.81 -13.71
C HIS A 384 -0.64 31.30 -13.94
N PHE A 385 0.23 30.74 -14.76
CA PHE A 385 0.28 29.31 -15.04
C PHE A 385 0.62 28.48 -13.77
N SER A 386 1.66 28.89 -13.02
CA SER A 386 2.02 28.25 -11.77
C SER A 386 0.87 28.24 -10.74
N MET A 387 0.12 29.35 -10.68
CA MET A 387 -1.05 29.47 -9.82
C MET A 387 -2.18 28.52 -10.26
N GLN A 388 -2.46 28.43 -11.56
CA GLN A 388 -3.47 27.52 -12.10
C GLN A 388 -3.11 26.05 -11.81
N VAL A 389 -1.87 25.65 -12.07
CA VAL A 389 -1.41 24.27 -11.79
C VAL A 389 -1.51 23.93 -10.30
N ARG A 390 -1.12 24.86 -9.43
CA ARG A 390 -1.25 24.67 -7.98
C ARG A 390 -2.70 24.52 -7.51
N GLN A 391 -3.60 25.34 -8.07
CA GLN A 391 -5.04 25.22 -7.78
C GLN A 391 -5.58 23.86 -8.20
N GLU A 392 -5.19 23.39 -9.38
CA GLU A 392 -5.62 22.09 -9.89
C GLU A 392 -5.07 20.93 -9.03
N ILE A 393 -3.78 20.97 -8.66
CA ILE A 393 -3.17 19.99 -7.75
C ILE A 393 -3.88 19.99 -6.39
N SER A 394 -4.15 21.19 -5.83
CA SER A 394 -4.87 21.33 -4.56
C SER A 394 -6.28 20.75 -4.63
N ARG A 395 -6.98 20.98 -5.75
CA ARG A 395 -8.32 20.43 -6.01
C ARG A 395 -8.29 18.91 -6.03
N VAL A 396 -7.43 18.34 -6.88
CA VAL A 396 -7.28 16.88 -7.02
C VAL A 396 -6.90 16.23 -5.67
N ARG A 397 -6.01 16.85 -4.92
CA ARG A 397 -5.62 16.38 -3.59
C ARG A 397 -6.81 16.36 -2.62
N SER A 398 -7.60 17.43 -2.60
CA SER A 398 -8.79 17.53 -1.76
C SER A 398 -9.86 16.49 -2.13
N GLU A 399 -10.03 16.23 -3.42
CA GLU A 399 -10.93 15.19 -3.93
C GLU A 399 -10.45 13.79 -3.50
N LEU A 400 -9.17 13.50 -3.64
CA LEU A 400 -8.57 12.22 -3.23
C LEU A 400 -8.68 11.98 -1.71
N GLU A 401 -8.42 13.02 -0.91
CA GLU A 401 -8.57 12.95 0.55
C GLU A 401 -10.04 12.69 0.95
N ARG A 402 -10.98 13.31 0.24
CA ARG A 402 -12.42 13.09 0.45
C ARG A 402 -12.83 11.67 0.10
N GLU A 403 -12.36 11.17 -1.04
CA GLU A 403 -12.62 9.80 -1.50
C GLU A 403 -12.03 8.75 -0.53
N SER A 404 -10.81 9.00 -0.06
CA SER A 404 -10.14 8.16 0.94
C SER A 404 -10.93 8.10 2.27
N ARG A 405 -11.45 9.23 2.75
CA ARG A 405 -12.30 9.28 3.95
C ARG A 405 -13.61 8.51 3.74
N GLN A 406 -14.29 8.74 2.61
CA GLN A 406 -15.51 8.00 2.29
C GLN A 406 -15.30 6.49 2.24
N ARG A 407 -14.15 6.05 1.70
CA ARG A 407 -13.78 4.63 1.66
C ARG A 407 -13.58 4.04 3.06
N LEU A 408 -12.94 4.78 3.96
CA LEU A 408 -12.74 4.36 5.35
C LEU A 408 -14.09 4.28 6.10
N ASP A 409 -14.95 5.29 5.94
CA ASP A 409 -16.29 5.32 6.54
C ASP A 409 -17.15 4.13 6.06
N LEU A 410 -17.07 3.83 4.76
CA LEU A 410 -17.79 2.70 4.16
C LEU A 410 -17.27 1.35 4.70
N GLN A 411 -15.95 1.21 4.85
CA GLN A 411 -15.36 0.01 5.45
C GLN A 411 -15.81 -0.18 6.90
N ASP A 412 -15.85 0.89 7.68
CA ASP A 412 -16.28 0.83 9.09
C ASP A 412 -17.79 0.49 9.19
N ALA A 413 -18.62 1.08 8.33
CA ALA A 413 -20.03 0.76 8.24
C ALA A 413 -20.28 -0.71 7.84
N HIS A 414 -19.52 -1.21 6.87
CA HIS A 414 -19.59 -2.62 6.44
C HIS A 414 -19.19 -3.58 7.56
N ARG A 415 -18.14 -3.25 8.32
CA ARG A 415 -17.72 -4.04 9.48
C ARG A 415 -18.83 -4.11 10.54
N LYS A 416 -19.42 -2.96 10.91
CA LYS A 416 -20.52 -2.90 11.89
C LYS A 416 -21.74 -3.72 11.45
N LEU A 417 -22.10 -3.60 10.16
CA LEU A 417 -23.23 -4.37 9.60
C LEU A 417 -22.97 -5.88 9.66
N ARG A 418 -21.75 -6.31 9.39
CA ARG A 418 -21.36 -7.71 9.49
C ARG A 418 -21.43 -8.23 10.93
N GLU A 419 -20.94 -7.49 11.90
CA GLU A 419 -21.01 -7.82 13.32
C GLU A 419 -22.48 -7.96 13.79
N GLN A 420 -23.36 -7.04 13.36
CA GLN A 420 -24.79 -7.10 13.64
C GLN A 420 -25.44 -8.34 13.00
N ALA A 421 -25.13 -8.64 11.74
CA ALA A 421 -25.65 -9.82 11.06
C ALA A 421 -25.22 -11.13 11.75
N GLU A 422 -23.97 -11.24 12.18
CA GLU A 422 -23.47 -12.38 12.93
C GLU A 422 -24.15 -12.53 14.30
N HIS A 423 -24.38 -11.40 14.99
CA HIS A 423 -25.11 -11.40 16.28
C HIS A 423 -26.54 -11.89 16.07
N THR A 424 -27.27 -11.32 15.11
CA THR A 424 -28.65 -11.72 14.82
C THR A 424 -28.77 -13.18 14.39
N ALA A 425 -27.78 -13.67 13.61
CA ALA A 425 -27.77 -15.07 13.21
C ALA A 425 -27.58 -16.02 14.42
N ARG A 426 -26.69 -15.69 15.37
CA ARG A 426 -26.50 -16.46 16.61
C ARG A 426 -27.76 -16.46 17.48
N GLU A 427 -28.40 -15.30 17.61
CA GLU A 427 -29.62 -15.16 18.37
C GLU A 427 -30.78 -15.99 17.75
N ALA A 428 -30.89 -15.99 16.42
CA ALA A 428 -31.88 -16.79 15.71
C ALA A 428 -31.65 -18.31 15.91
N VAL A 429 -30.40 -18.77 15.91
CA VAL A 429 -30.07 -20.18 16.21
C VAL A 429 -30.48 -20.52 17.64
N TYR A 430 -30.08 -19.68 18.60
CA TYR A 430 -30.40 -19.88 20.01
C TYR A 430 -31.95 -19.94 20.27
N LEU A 431 -32.67 -19.00 19.69
CA LEU A 431 -34.14 -18.96 19.80
C LEU A 431 -34.78 -20.19 19.16
N ARG A 432 -34.26 -20.68 18.05
CA ARG A 432 -34.73 -21.90 17.40
C ARG A 432 -34.50 -23.14 18.26
N GLU A 433 -33.30 -23.28 18.84
CA GLU A 433 -32.97 -24.38 19.73
C GLU A 433 -33.88 -24.35 20.99
N ALA A 434 -34.01 -23.19 21.62
CA ALA A 434 -34.87 -23.00 22.79
C ALA A 434 -36.33 -23.29 22.48
N ALA A 435 -36.82 -23.00 21.27
CA ALA A 435 -38.18 -23.29 20.86
C ALA A 435 -38.44 -24.75 20.54
N THR A 436 -37.45 -25.53 20.17
CA THR A 436 -37.59 -26.89 19.62
C THR A 436 -37.04 -27.99 20.53
N HIS A 437 -36.16 -27.65 21.48
CA HIS A 437 -35.50 -28.63 22.37
C HIS A 437 -35.83 -28.38 23.83
N ASP A 438 -35.79 -29.46 24.62
CA ASP A 438 -35.92 -29.42 26.08
C ASP A 438 -34.58 -29.01 26.70
N ALA A 439 -34.56 -27.95 27.47
CA ALA A 439 -33.33 -27.33 28.01
C ALA A 439 -32.57 -28.27 28.97
N LEU A 440 -33.23 -29.24 29.58
CA LEU A 440 -32.59 -30.19 30.52
C LEU A 440 -31.93 -31.35 29.81
N THR A 441 -32.61 -31.97 28.84
CA THR A 441 -32.20 -33.21 28.20
C THR A 441 -31.49 -32.98 26.85
N GLY A 442 -31.63 -31.81 26.25
CA GLY A 442 -31.16 -31.53 24.91
C GLY A 442 -31.95 -32.25 23.79
N LEU A 443 -32.95 -33.05 24.14
CA LEU A 443 -33.78 -33.72 23.18
C LEU A 443 -34.88 -32.78 22.67
N PRO A 444 -35.53 -33.07 21.51
CA PRO A 444 -36.73 -32.41 21.06
C PRO A 444 -37.78 -32.28 22.17
N ASN A 445 -38.34 -31.11 22.32
CA ASN A 445 -39.41 -30.88 23.31
C ASN A 445 -40.76 -31.33 22.78
N ARG A 446 -41.78 -31.34 23.67
CA ARG A 446 -43.15 -31.75 23.34
C ARG A 446 -43.67 -30.99 22.13
N ARG A 447 -43.49 -29.69 22.06
CA ARG A 447 -43.95 -28.88 20.92
C ARG A 447 -43.41 -29.37 19.58
N TYR A 448 -42.12 -29.68 19.53
CA TYR A 448 -41.47 -30.20 18.32
C TYR A 448 -42.00 -31.59 17.97
N LEU A 449 -42.27 -32.44 18.97
CA LEU A 449 -42.93 -33.74 18.79
C LEU A 449 -44.33 -33.56 18.16
N ASP A 450 -45.17 -32.70 18.76
CA ASP A 450 -46.52 -32.43 18.29
C ASP A 450 -46.57 -31.91 16.84
N GLU A 451 -45.58 -31.13 16.43
CA GLU A 451 -45.42 -30.61 15.06
C GLU A 451 -44.87 -31.64 14.06
N THR A 452 -44.06 -32.61 14.54
CA THR A 452 -43.31 -33.52 13.67
C THR A 452 -43.93 -34.89 13.51
N LEU A 453 -44.55 -35.45 14.57
CA LEU A 453 -45.23 -36.76 14.51
C LEU A 453 -46.29 -36.86 13.41
N PRO A 454 -47.17 -35.84 13.19
CA PRO A 454 -48.10 -35.91 12.09
C PRO A 454 -47.46 -35.97 10.71
N LYS A 455 -46.27 -35.35 10.55
CA LYS A 455 -45.53 -35.37 9.28
C LYS A 455 -44.91 -36.74 9.07
N MET A 456 -44.37 -37.37 10.12
CA MET A 456 -43.82 -38.72 10.05
C MET A 456 -44.89 -39.75 9.72
N LEU A 457 -46.06 -39.65 10.31
CA LEU A 457 -47.15 -40.54 10.00
C LEU A 457 -47.61 -40.40 8.54
N ARG A 458 -47.76 -39.18 8.05
CA ARG A 458 -48.08 -38.92 6.63
C ARG A 458 -47.03 -39.52 5.70
N LEU A 459 -45.77 -39.40 6.03
CA LEU A 459 -44.70 -40.00 5.25
C LEU A 459 -44.80 -41.51 5.24
N GLY A 460 -45.07 -42.18 6.39
CA GLY A 460 -45.32 -43.60 6.51
C GLY A 460 -46.49 -44.07 5.65
N GLN A 461 -47.59 -43.28 5.67
CA GLN A 461 -48.77 -43.54 4.84
C GLN A 461 -48.49 -43.44 3.36
N GLN A 462 -47.76 -42.43 2.90
CA GLN A 462 -47.41 -42.21 1.50
C GLN A 462 -46.43 -43.25 0.96
N THR A 463 -45.51 -43.71 1.80
CA THR A 463 -44.48 -44.66 1.40
C THR A 463 -44.82 -46.12 1.74
N ALA A 464 -46.02 -46.36 2.29
CA ALA A 464 -46.46 -47.67 2.79
C ALA A 464 -45.44 -48.33 3.75
N THR A 465 -44.79 -47.52 4.57
CA THR A 465 -43.79 -47.96 5.55
C THR A 465 -44.36 -47.87 6.96
N PRO A 466 -44.11 -48.86 7.85
CA PRO A 466 -44.59 -48.82 9.22
C PRO A 466 -43.98 -47.68 10.01
N LEU A 467 -44.75 -47.10 10.95
CA LEU A 467 -44.28 -46.13 11.90
C LEU A 467 -44.61 -46.63 13.31
N ALA A 468 -43.57 -46.90 14.12
CA ALA A 468 -43.75 -47.23 15.51
C ALA A 468 -43.67 -45.97 16.38
N ILE A 469 -44.65 -45.77 17.25
CA ILE A 469 -44.68 -44.71 18.27
C ILE A 469 -44.60 -45.39 19.63
N ALA A 470 -43.68 -44.97 20.47
CA ALA A 470 -43.49 -45.49 21.82
C ALA A 470 -43.57 -44.36 22.86
N PHE A 471 -44.33 -44.54 23.89
CA PHE A 471 -44.23 -43.74 25.08
C PHE A 471 -43.43 -44.49 26.14
N LEU A 472 -42.48 -43.79 26.74
CA LEU A 472 -41.56 -44.30 27.77
C LEU A 472 -41.78 -43.43 29.03
N ASP A 473 -41.72 -44.06 30.19
CA ASP A 473 -41.83 -43.35 31.46
C ASP A 473 -40.88 -44.03 32.48
N LEU A 474 -40.09 -43.20 33.16
CA LEU A 474 -39.08 -43.67 34.10
C LEU A 474 -39.71 -44.29 35.33
N ASP A 475 -39.39 -45.55 35.59
CA ASP A 475 -39.94 -46.28 36.72
C ASP A 475 -39.47 -45.68 38.03
N HIS A 476 -40.39 -45.44 38.93
CA HIS A 476 -40.11 -44.92 40.28
C HIS A 476 -39.33 -43.60 40.31
N PHE A 477 -39.41 -42.76 39.27
CA PHE A 477 -38.61 -41.53 39.19
C PHE A 477 -38.90 -40.57 40.35
N LYS A 478 -40.14 -40.53 40.83
CA LYS A 478 -40.48 -39.79 42.07
C LYS A 478 -39.64 -40.26 43.26
N LEU A 479 -39.44 -41.58 43.42
CA LEU A 479 -38.65 -42.14 44.51
C LEU A 479 -37.14 -41.74 44.36
N VAL A 480 -36.64 -41.65 43.15
CA VAL A 480 -35.27 -41.12 42.86
C VAL A 480 -35.18 -39.68 43.38
N ASN A 481 -36.16 -38.82 43.02
CA ASN A 481 -36.19 -37.44 43.50
C ASN A 481 -36.31 -37.36 45.03
N ASP A 482 -37.19 -38.17 45.65
CA ASP A 482 -37.44 -38.14 47.08
C ASP A 482 -36.21 -38.62 47.89
N ARG A 483 -35.42 -39.56 47.34
CA ARG A 483 -34.22 -40.14 48.04
C ARG A 483 -32.93 -39.39 47.77
N HIS A 484 -32.76 -38.93 46.56
CA HIS A 484 -31.47 -38.38 46.09
C HIS A 484 -31.54 -36.90 45.69
N GLY A 485 -32.71 -36.28 45.85
CA GLY A 485 -32.95 -34.89 45.48
C GLY A 485 -33.22 -34.66 43.99
N HIS A 486 -33.86 -33.55 43.66
CA HIS A 486 -34.18 -33.19 42.27
C HIS A 486 -32.95 -33.04 41.36
N ALA A 487 -31.81 -32.64 41.91
CA ALA A 487 -30.58 -32.51 41.14
C ALA A 487 -30.09 -33.84 40.55
N MET A 488 -30.25 -34.96 41.31
CA MET A 488 -29.95 -36.29 40.81
C MET A 488 -30.98 -36.77 39.79
N GLY A 489 -32.26 -36.48 40.02
CA GLY A 489 -33.30 -36.74 39.01
C GLY A 489 -33.03 -36.00 37.68
N ASP A 490 -32.63 -34.76 37.75
CA ASP A 490 -32.22 -33.99 36.57
C ASP A 490 -31.00 -34.62 35.85
N GLU A 491 -30.03 -35.18 36.60
CA GLU A 491 -28.87 -35.89 36.02
C GLU A 491 -29.31 -37.18 35.33
N VAL A 492 -30.26 -37.91 35.89
CA VAL A 492 -30.85 -39.08 35.23
C VAL A 492 -31.51 -38.69 33.91
N LEU A 493 -32.30 -37.61 33.90
CA LEU A 493 -32.96 -37.10 32.67
C LEU A 493 -31.93 -36.66 31.65
N ARG A 494 -30.86 -35.94 32.05
CA ARG A 494 -29.75 -35.57 31.16
C ARG A 494 -29.01 -36.79 30.60
N GLY A 495 -28.82 -37.82 31.46
CA GLY A 495 -28.19 -39.07 31.05
C GLY A 495 -28.98 -39.77 29.94
N ILE A 496 -30.31 -39.81 30.05
CA ILE A 496 -31.17 -40.34 28.97
C ILE A 496 -30.99 -39.53 27.71
N GLY A 497 -30.95 -38.20 27.81
CA GLY A 497 -30.71 -37.33 26.67
C GLY A 497 -29.35 -37.60 25.95
N ARG A 498 -28.31 -37.99 26.70
CA ARG A 498 -27.01 -38.38 26.16
C ARG A 498 -27.00 -39.76 25.49
N VAL A 499 -27.72 -40.72 26.08
CA VAL A 499 -27.74 -42.12 25.61
C VAL A 499 -28.70 -42.31 24.40
N ALA A 500 -29.82 -41.66 24.41
CA ALA A 500 -30.89 -41.83 23.44
C ALA A 500 -30.45 -41.66 21.97
N PRO A 501 -29.65 -40.66 21.60
CA PRO A 501 -29.21 -40.49 20.20
C PRO A 501 -28.49 -41.71 19.61
N GLY A 502 -27.81 -42.52 20.45
CA GLY A 502 -27.13 -43.76 20.04
C GLY A 502 -28.08 -44.83 19.50
N PHE A 503 -29.34 -44.77 19.88
CA PHE A 503 -30.40 -45.72 19.45
C PHE A 503 -31.29 -45.19 18.32
N MET A 504 -31.12 -43.93 17.95
CA MET A 504 -31.91 -43.25 16.91
C MET A 504 -31.15 -43.14 15.62
N ARG A 505 -31.82 -43.43 14.51
CA ARG A 505 -31.32 -43.10 13.14
C ARG A 505 -31.65 -41.65 12.85
N GLY A 506 -31.02 -41.07 11.86
CA GLY A 506 -31.31 -39.69 11.45
C GLY A 506 -32.76 -39.45 10.98
N SER A 507 -33.49 -40.52 10.69
CA SER A 507 -34.92 -40.48 10.34
C SER A 507 -35.85 -40.68 11.54
N ASP A 508 -35.34 -41.10 12.68
CA ASP A 508 -36.14 -41.36 13.91
C ASP A 508 -36.23 -40.08 14.74
N LEU A 509 -37.20 -40.03 15.61
CA LEU A 509 -37.43 -38.91 16.50
C LEU A 509 -37.58 -39.43 17.94
N MET A 510 -36.83 -38.83 18.86
CA MET A 510 -37.05 -38.98 20.29
C MET A 510 -37.10 -37.61 20.93
N GLY A 511 -38.02 -37.38 21.82
CA GLY A 511 -38.17 -36.15 22.55
C GLY A 511 -38.76 -36.35 23.94
N ARG A 512 -38.58 -35.35 24.81
CA ARG A 512 -39.20 -35.31 26.13
C ARG A 512 -40.61 -34.79 26.01
N TYR A 513 -41.58 -35.66 26.39
CA TYR A 513 -42.99 -35.36 26.25
C TYR A 513 -43.57 -34.66 27.50
N GLY A 514 -43.05 -34.99 28.68
CA GLY A 514 -43.44 -34.42 29.97
C GLY A 514 -42.38 -34.70 31.03
N GLY A 515 -42.60 -34.40 32.28
CA GLY A 515 -41.69 -34.55 33.38
C GLY A 515 -40.62 -35.67 33.25
N GLU A 516 -41.07 -36.93 33.38
CA GLU A 516 -40.25 -38.17 33.27
C GLU A 516 -40.66 -39.01 32.05
N GLU A 517 -41.48 -38.42 31.15
CA GLU A 517 -42.01 -39.10 30.00
C GLU A 517 -41.29 -38.70 28.70
N PHE A 518 -41.00 -39.70 27.89
CA PHE A 518 -40.35 -39.55 26.57
C PHE A 518 -41.24 -40.18 25.49
N CYS A 519 -41.22 -39.59 24.33
CA CYS A 519 -41.89 -40.13 23.13
C CYS A 519 -40.83 -40.44 22.04
N VAL A 520 -40.95 -41.62 21.47
CA VAL A 520 -40.08 -42.10 20.39
C VAL A 520 -40.92 -42.42 19.16
N ALA A 521 -40.47 -42.00 17.99
CA ALA A 521 -41.05 -42.39 16.71
C ALA A 521 -40.00 -42.99 15.79
N LEU A 522 -40.23 -44.21 15.32
CA LEU A 522 -39.31 -45.02 14.54
C LEU A 522 -39.95 -45.31 13.18
N ILE A 523 -39.45 -44.64 12.13
CA ILE A 523 -39.97 -44.85 10.77
C ILE A 523 -39.33 -46.11 10.15
N GLY A 524 -40.14 -46.86 9.38
CA GLY A 524 -39.66 -48.12 8.77
C GLY A 524 -39.48 -49.27 9.81
N CYS A 525 -40.05 -49.14 11.02
CA CYS A 525 -39.93 -50.12 12.06
C CYS A 525 -41.30 -50.83 12.30
N GLY A 526 -41.38 -52.13 11.99
CA GLY A 526 -42.50 -52.98 12.40
C GLY A 526 -42.36 -53.38 13.90
N PRO A 527 -43.37 -54.11 14.46
CA PRO A 527 -43.49 -54.39 15.88
C PRO A 527 -42.24 -55.01 16.51
N ALA A 528 -41.70 -56.08 15.93
CA ALA A 528 -40.51 -56.81 16.45
C ALA A 528 -39.26 -55.92 16.44
N ALA A 529 -39.05 -55.13 15.39
CA ALA A 529 -37.90 -54.24 15.29
C ALA A 529 -37.98 -53.08 16.31
N ALA A 530 -39.18 -52.51 16.50
CA ALA A 530 -39.42 -51.47 17.46
C ALA A 530 -39.19 -51.96 18.92
N VAL A 531 -39.72 -53.13 19.27
CA VAL A 531 -39.48 -53.77 20.57
C VAL A 531 -37.97 -53.96 20.78
N LYS A 532 -37.27 -54.54 19.84
CA LYS A 532 -35.81 -54.79 19.97
C LYS A 532 -35.03 -53.49 20.22
N ARG A 533 -35.40 -52.39 19.58
CA ARG A 533 -34.70 -51.10 19.75
C ARG A 533 -35.02 -50.45 21.09
N ILE A 534 -36.27 -50.47 21.52
CA ILE A 534 -36.66 -49.86 22.79
C ILE A 534 -36.15 -50.71 23.96
N CYS A 535 -36.11 -52.06 23.84
CA CYS A 535 -35.47 -52.94 24.81
C CYS A 535 -33.96 -52.65 24.92
N GLY A 536 -33.25 -52.49 23.76
CA GLY A 536 -31.84 -52.11 23.78
C GLY A 536 -31.59 -50.78 24.49
N LEU A 537 -32.47 -49.77 24.30
CA LEU A 537 -32.39 -48.53 25.05
C LEU A 537 -32.64 -48.76 26.56
N LEU A 538 -33.60 -49.61 26.96
CA LEU A 538 -33.88 -49.97 28.34
C LEU A 538 -32.65 -50.61 28.99
N ASP A 539 -32.03 -51.58 28.33
CA ASP A 539 -30.82 -52.24 28.80
C ASP A 539 -29.68 -51.27 29.03
N THR A 540 -29.49 -50.35 28.10
CA THR A 540 -28.44 -49.36 28.23
C THR A 540 -28.70 -48.36 29.36
N VAL A 541 -29.97 -47.90 29.51
CA VAL A 541 -30.34 -47.01 30.61
C VAL A 541 -30.14 -47.74 31.96
N ARG A 542 -30.53 -49.01 32.07
CA ARG A 542 -30.34 -49.84 33.27
C ARG A 542 -28.87 -50.01 33.65
N GLN A 543 -27.99 -50.21 32.67
CA GLN A 543 -26.55 -50.36 32.91
C GLN A 543 -25.83 -49.04 33.15
N GLN A 544 -26.48 -47.92 32.86
CA GLN A 544 -25.89 -46.59 33.01
C GLN A 544 -25.78 -46.21 34.49
N GLU A 545 -24.60 -45.77 34.89
CA GLU A 545 -24.38 -45.11 36.16
C GLU A 545 -24.54 -43.62 36.02
N PHE A 546 -25.40 -43.03 36.83
CA PHE A 546 -25.61 -41.59 36.88
C PHE A 546 -24.88 -41.03 38.08
N LYS A 547 -24.02 -40.02 37.86
CA LYS A 547 -23.12 -39.47 38.87
C LYS A 547 -23.34 -37.97 39.06
N LEU A 548 -23.49 -37.56 40.30
CA LEU A 548 -23.58 -36.15 40.69
C LEU A 548 -22.64 -35.91 41.90
N GLY A 549 -21.46 -35.34 41.66
CA GLY A 549 -20.43 -35.18 42.67
C GLY A 549 -19.93 -36.53 43.18
N VAL A 550 -20.15 -36.81 44.47
CA VAL A 550 -19.78 -38.08 45.11
C VAL A 550 -20.93 -39.10 45.08
N ASP A 551 -22.12 -38.70 44.80
CA ASP A 551 -23.30 -39.54 44.74
C ASP A 551 -23.44 -40.24 43.39
N GLN A 552 -23.79 -41.51 43.43
CA GLN A 552 -23.96 -42.36 42.25
C GLN A 552 -25.24 -43.18 42.39
N ILE A 553 -26.01 -43.30 41.32
CA ILE A 553 -27.20 -44.12 41.21
C ILE A 553 -27.18 -44.95 39.94
N GLY A 554 -27.57 -46.21 40.01
CA GLY A 554 -27.72 -47.12 38.87
C GLY A 554 -29.08 -47.82 38.91
N ASP A 555 -29.22 -48.84 38.07
CA ASP A 555 -30.47 -49.64 37.94
C ASP A 555 -31.73 -48.80 37.66
N ILE A 556 -31.56 -47.70 36.93
CA ILE A 556 -32.71 -46.90 36.47
C ILE A 556 -33.34 -47.62 35.28
N THR A 557 -34.65 -47.84 35.42
CA THR A 557 -35.46 -48.47 34.37
C THR A 557 -36.58 -47.56 33.91
N PHE A 558 -37.12 -47.91 32.77
CA PHE A 558 -38.36 -47.31 32.28
C PHE A 558 -39.32 -48.39 31.83
N SER A 559 -40.61 -48.09 31.87
CA SER A 559 -41.64 -48.85 31.19
C SER A 559 -41.99 -48.21 29.87
N ALA A 560 -42.29 -49.01 28.83
CA ALA A 560 -42.67 -48.49 27.53
C ALA A 560 -43.87 -49.22 26.94
N GLY A 561 -44.70 -48.45 26.21
CA GLY A 561 -45.78 -48.95 25.38
C GLY A 561 -45.57 -48.53 23.93
N ILE A 562 -45.60 -49.45 23.00
CA ILE A 562 -45.39 -49.23 21.56
C ILE A 562 -46.72 -49.48 20.80
N ALA A 563 -47.04 -48.58 19.86
CA ALA A 563 -48.08 -48.77 18.86
C ALA A 563 -47.49 -48.59 17.45
N VAL A 564 -47.94 -49.42 16.53
CA VAL A 564 -47.36 -49.44 15.17
C VAL A 564 -48.46 -49.21 14.11
N TYR A 565 -48.23 -48.19 13.28
CA TYR A 565 -49.00 -47.99 12.06
C TYR A 565 -48.64 -49.05 11.01
N PRO A 566 -49.58 -49.65 10.24
CA PRO A 566 -51.02 -49.48 10.33
C PRO A 566 -51.74 -50.42 11.29
N GLU A 567 -51.03 -51.34 11.95
CA GLU A 567 -51.60 -52.45 12.72
C GLU A 567 -52.43 -52.03 13.92
N ASP A 568 -52.01 -50.97 14.62
CA ASP A 568 -52.59 -50.48 15.87
C ASP A 568 -53.44 -49.22 15.72
N GLY A 569 -53.47 -48.65 14.50
CA GLY A 569 -54.23 -47.46 14.21
C GLY A 569 -53.77 -46.80 12.90
N VAL A 570 -54.65 -46.01 12.28
CA VAL A 570 -54.36 -45.30 11.01
C VAL A 570 -54.15 -43.78 11.19
N ASP A 571 -54.46 -43.27 12.33
CA ASP A 571 -54.27 -41.87 12.73
C ASP A 571 -53.39 -41.76 13.96
N LEU A 572 -52.87 -40.54 14.20
CA LEU A 572 -51.92 -40.29 15.28
C LEU A 572 -52.55 -40.45 16.68
N GLU A 573 -53.81 -40.03 16.82
CA GLU A 573 -54.54 -40.08 18.11
C GLU A 573 -54.72 -41.56 18.55
N ALA A 574 -55.17 -42.41 17.64
CA ALA A 574 -55.35 -43.84 17.91
C ALA A 574 -54.03 -44.54 18.26
N LEU A 575 -52.92 -44.20 17.55
CA LEU A 575 -51.58 -44.75 17.86
C LEU A 575 -51.06 -44.28 19.22
N MET A 576 -51.18 -42.98 19.52
CA MET A 576 -50.78 -42.44 20.82
C MET A 576 -51.58 -43.04 21.98
N ALA A 577 -52.91 -43.11 21.83
CA ALA A 577 -53.78 -43.74 22.84
C ALA A 577 -53.46 -45.23 23.05
N THR A 578 -53.10 -45.96 22.00
CA THR A 578 -52.70 -47.37 22.10
C THR A 578 -51.36 -47.53 22.78
N ALA A 579 -50.35 -46.68 22.46
CA ALA A 579 -49.05 -46.70 23.11
C ALA A 579 -49.17 -46.33 24.59
N ASP A 580 -49.95 -45.32 24.96
CA ASP A 580 -50.18 -44.93 26.36
C ASP A 580 -50.87 -46.05 27.18
N ARG A 581 -51.92 -46.65 26.62
CA ARG A 581 -52.59 -47.80 27.25
C ARG A 581 -51.62 -48.96 27.50
N ARG A 582 -50.73 -49.27 26.56
CA ARG A 582 -49.68 -50.28 26.71
C ARG A 582 -48.63 -49.89 27.74
N LEU A 583 -48.27 -48.64 27.81
CA LEU A 583 -47.38 -48.11 28.85
C LEU A 583 -47.99 -48.28 30.22
N TYR A 584 -49.27 -47.95 30.41
CA TYR A 584 -49.97 -48.16 31.65
C TYR A 584 -50.00 -49.65 32.06
N LYS A 585 -50.26 -50.56 31.08
CA LYS A 585 -50.19 -52.01 31.31
C LYS A 585 -48.78 -52.47 31.67
N ALA A 586 -47.73 -51.92 31.04
CA ALA A 586 -46.34 -52.21 31.39
C ALA A 586 -46.03 -51.84 32.86
N LYS A 587 -46.44 -50.67 33.29
CA LYS A 587 -46.30 -50.21 34.69
C LYS A 587 -47.04 -51.08 35.67
N SER A 588 -48.29 -51.47 35.39
CA SER A 588 -49.14 -52.30 36.28
C SER A 588 -48.71 -53.77 36.33
N SER A 589 -48.05 -54.28 35.30
CA SER A 589 -47.57 -55.67 35.20
C SER A 589 -46.20 -55.92 35.82
N GLY A 590 -45.60 -54.96 36.55
CA GLY A 590 -44.35 -55.12 37.24
C GLY A 590 -43.20 -54.24 36.78
N ARG A 591 -43.42 -53.29 35.87
CA ARG A 591 -42.45 -52.29 35.35
C ARG A 591 -41.25 -52.89 34.62
N ALA A 592 -40.24 -52.08 34.30
CA ALA A 592 -39.01 -52.47 33.61
C ALA A 592 -39.24 -53.32 32.35
N ARG A 593 -40.20 -52.91 31.49
CA ARG A 593 -40.61 -53.72 30.33
C ARG A 593 -41.20 -52.88 29.20
N VAL A 594 -41.18 -53.50 28.01
CA VAL A 594 -41.71 -52.93 26.78
C VAL A 594 -42.86 -53.78 26.28
N LEU A 595 -44.05 -53.15 26.05
CA LEU A 595 -45.24 -53.84 25.53
C LEU A 595 -45.60 -53.29 24.13
N CYS A 596 -45.80 -54.21 23.18
CA CYS A 596 -46.21 -53.89 21.79
C CYS A 596 -47.49 -54.62 21.35
N SER A 597 -48.12 -55.44 22.24
CA SER A 597 -49.38 -56.15 21.97
C SER A 597 -50.29 -56.15 23.17
N ASP A 598 -51.61 -56.14 22.92
CA ASP A 598 -52.65 -56.24 23.94
C ASP A 598 -53.07 -57.70 24.23
N ARG A 599 -52.70 -58.62 23.35
CA ARG A 599 -53.07 -60.02 23.47
C ARG A 599 -51.89 -60.87 23.94
N ASP A 600 -52.10 -61.63 25.00
CA ASP A 600 -51.23 -62.74 25.38
C ASP A 600 -51.40 -63.87 24.35
N ARG A 601 -50.60 -63.79 23.27
CA ARG A 601 -50.34 -64.96 22.41
C ARG A 601 -49.15 -65.65 23.04
N ASN A 602 -49.40 -66.67 23.88
CA ASN A 602 -48.45 -67.54 24.50
C ASN A 602 -47.32 -66.82 25.29
N GLY A 603 -47.68 -66.36 26.53
CA GLY A 603 -46.74 -66.36 27.67
C GLY A 603 -45.39 -65.63 27.56
N GLU A 604 -45.06 -65.01 26.46
CA GLU A 604 -43.81 -64.22 26.38
C GLU A 604 -44.15 -62.75 26.32
N LEU A 605 -44.42 -62.20 27.52
CA LEU A 605 -44.02 -60.84 27.83
C LEU A 605 -42.52 -60.77 27.50
N HIS A 606 -42.08 -59.94 26.57
CA HIS A 606 -40.66 -59.61 26.47
C HIS A 606 -40.29 -58.84 27.76
N THR A 607 -40.15 -59.61 28.82
CA THR A 607 -39.53 -59.22 30.06
C THR A 607 -38.03 -59.44 29.85
N LEU A 608 -37.24 -58.46 30.22
CA LEU A 608 -35.87 -58.71 30.64
C LEU A 608 -35.98 -59.53 31.96
N ALA A 609 -35.98 -60.83 31.83
CA ALA A 609 -35.77 -61.74 32.92
C ALA A 609 -34.72 -62.74 32.47
N ASP A 610 -33.61 -62.68 33.15
CA ASP A 610 -32.40 -63.48 33.24
C ASP A 610 -31.30 -63.16 32.23
#